data_7474663a3e205f9dc95733b8acfd49c8
#
_entry.id   7474663a3e205f9dc95733b8acfd49c8
#
_cell.length_a   1.000
_cell.length_b   1.000
_cell.length_c   1.000
_cell.angle_alpha   90.00
_cell.angle_beta   90.00
_cell.angle_gamma   90.00
#
_symmetry.space_group_name_H-M   'P 1'
#
loop_
_entity.id
_entity.type
_entity.pdbx_description
1 polymer ?
#
loop_
_entity_poly.entity_id
_entity_poly.type
_entity_poly.pdbx_seq_one_letter_code
_entity_poly.pdbx_strand_id
1 'polypeptide(L)'
;MGKRALLGVLAAAVIAGVAAAQPAPTAAPITPVRELVQRYIAWRGGDAFARMKGLHSAGAVDTAGLTGAFEDWQSDDAGRNTLDIGGVKIVQVITPHGSWTLNASGQVVDEPDAYKYAARDPLGADTLLGTPRAKARAVLALAGLETADGHDWEVLRVRFGDADTYDAFIDPQTGALGLARITEKGQTRTEHYSNWRVVGGARIAFTTRVEAGDLGGQTLRVTTAEVDPAIDPALFARPQGIARATFAGGAASTGWIDFATSGEDRVYLPVTVQGQEMTAIFDTGASTSAVDAGLLTLLHRSASGSFPVPGENGVGEAGVAPGVDLGVGGLTLHGLTVAALDLYSMKTQSGEPWTVILGDEVFNETIVDLDFPHRRVAFHAPAGYQPPPGALTVALARDGEDRLVPVSLNGGPPALFVMDTGFNGALRIAPSLARRQKLLEGQTSQGVTVAAIGGEAPGAIAYVRQVRLGGVSFASVPALFSDTWPSASYTDRVEGLLGLGLLSQFRVIVDWPHDQLFLIPAAKAAAG
;
A
#
# COMPACT_ATOMS: atom_id res chain seq x y z
N MET A 1 -5.06 -6.30 -8.48
CA MET A 1 -3.70 -6.12 -7.94
C MET A 1 -3.82 -5.22 -6.71
N GLY A 2 -3.40 -5.68 -5.53
CA GLY A 2 -3.56 -4.90 -4.30
C GLY A 2 -2.69 -3.64 -4.29
N LYS A 3 -3.28 -2.51 -3.95
CA LYS A 3 -2.72 -1.15 -4.03
C LYS A 3 -1.48 -0.85 -3.17
N ARG A 4 -0.94 -1.83 -2.45
CA ARG A 4 0.23 -1.64 -1.58
C ARG A 4 1.50 -2.33 -2.09
N ALA A 5 1.45 -2.97 -3.26
CA ALA A 5 2.45 -3.93 -3.65
C ALA A 5 3.76 -3.36 -4.18
N LEU A 6 3.73 -2.31 -4.97
CA LEU A 6 4.96 -1.80 -5.58
C LEU A 6 5.65 -0.71 -4.74
N LEU A 7 4.90 -0.09 -3.82
CA LEU A 7 5.36 1.01 -2.97
C LEU A 7 5.55 0.60 -1.51
N GLY A 8 4.90 -0.49 -1.07
CA GLY A 8 4.99 -1.01 0.30
C GLY A 8 6.37 -1.55 0.69
N VAL A 9 7.24 -1.85 -0.28
CA VAL A 9 8.63 -2.27 0.01
C VAL A 9 9.47 -1.11 0.53
N LEU A 10 9.07 0.11 0.22
CA LEU A 10 9.73 1.32 0.74
C LEU A 10 9.09 1.81 2.05
N ALA A 11 7.88 1.33 2.38
CA ALA A 11 7.20 1.57 3.64
C ALA A 11 6.69 0.23 4.21
N ALA A 12 7.57 -0.50 4.89
CA ALA A 12 7.42 -1.75 5.63
C ALA A 12 6.00 -2.35 5.80
N ALA A 13 5.70 -3.47 5.12
CA ALA A 13 4.54 -4.31 5.38
C ALA A 13 4.93 -5.81 5.43
N VAL A 14 4.36 -6.59 6.34
CA VAL A 14 4.79 -7.95 6.72
C VAL A 14 3.62 -8.92 6.90
N ILE A 15 3.84 -10.18 6.59
CA ILE A 15 2.93 -11.32 6.84
C ILE A 15 3.42 -12.17 8.02
N ALA A 16 2.51 -12.59 8.89
CA ALA A 16 2.80 -13.42 10.04
C ALA A 16 2.91 -14.91 9.66
N GLY A 17 4.05 -15.52 9.96
CA GLY A 17 4.21 -16.97 10.02
C GLY A 17 3.91 -17.50 11.41
N VAL A 18 3.14 -18.59 11.51
CA VAL A 18 2.85 -19.27 12.77
C VAL A 18 4.09 -20.04 13.23
N ALA A 19 4.72 -19.61 14.32
CA ALA A 19 5.81 -20.33 14.96
C ALA A 19 5.30 -21.30 16.02
N ALA A 20 5.71 -22.56 15.94
CA ALA A 20 5.44 -23.59 16.95
C ALA A 20 6.19 -23.26 18.26
N ALA A 21 5.53 -23.44 19.38
CA ALA A 21 6.07 -23.21 20.72
C ALA A 21 7.24 -24.17 21.03
N GLN A 22 8.40 -23.60 21.36
CA GLN A 22 9.53 -24.32 21.96
C GLN A 22 9.43 -24.33 23.50
N PRO A 23 9.94 -25.36 24.17
CA PRO A 23 9.89 -25.42 25.63
C PRO A 23 10.78 -24.35 26.28
N ALA A 24 10.29 -23.78 27.37
CA ALA A 24 10.93 -22.68 28.09
C ALA A 24 12.31 -23.08 28.66
N PRO A 25 13.35 -22.26 28.45
CA PRO A 25 14.63 -22.40 29.15
C PRO A 25 14.48 -21.95 30.61
N THR A 26 15.30 -22.55 31.48
CA THR A 26 15.42 -22.20 32.90
C THR A 26 15.77 -20.73 33.07
N ALA A 27 14.89 -19.98 33.72
CA ALA A 27 14.95 -18.54 33.84
C ALA A 27 16.22 -18.06 34.57
N ALA A 28 17.08 -17.34 33.85
CA ALA A 28 18.04 -16.41 34.45
C ALA A 28 17.29 -15.29 35.19
N PRO A 29 17.87 -14.63 36.20
CA PRO A 29 17.19 -13.55 36.92
C PRO A 29 16.88 -12.40 35.94
N ILE A 30 15.58 -12.10 35.83
CA ILE A 30 15.05 -11.04 34.95
C ILE A 30 15.39 -9.68 35.54
N THR A 31 16.05 -8.81 34.77
CA THR A 31 16.38 -7.44 35.18
C THR A 31 15.07 -6.62 35.35
N PRO A 32 14.89 -5.87 36.43
CA PRO A 32 13.73 -5.00 36.55
C PRO A 32 13.64 -4.01 35.37
N VAL A 33 12.45 -3.82 34.79
CA VAL A 33 12.22 -2.92 33.64
C VAL A 33 12.92 -1.57 33.79
N ARG A 34 12.82 -0.97 34.97
CA ARG A 34 13.46 0.34 35.24
C ARG A 34 14.98 0.29 35.09
N GLU A 35 15.60 -0.77 35.56
CA GLU A 35 17.05 -0.93 35.51
C GLU A 35 17.51 -1.20 34.07
N LEU A 36 16.78 -2.03 33.33
CA LEU A 36 17.06 -2.30 31.92
C LEU A 36 17.00 -1.01 31.07
N VAL A 37 15.95 -0.21 31.27
CA VAL A 37 15.81 1.10 30.59
C VAL A 37 16.92 2.08 31.00
N GLN A 38 17.33 2.08 32.26
CA GLN A 38 18.45 2.94 32.70
C GLN A 38 19.77 2.52 32.07
N ARG A 39 20.04 1.22 31.96
CA ARG A 39 21.23 0.69 31.26
C ARG A 39 21.22 1.07 29.78
N TYR A 40 20.08 0.91 29.12
CA TYR A 40 19.92 1.31 27.73
C TYR A 40 20.19 2.81 27.54
N ILE A 41 19.58 3.69 28.35
CA ILE A 41 19.80 5.15 28.26
C ILE A 41 21.27 5.49 28.52
N ALA A 42 21.90 4.88 29.53
CA ALA A 42 23.32 5.09 29.83
C ALA A 42 24.20 4.66 28.64
N TRP A 43 23.90 3.49 28.06
CA TRP A 43 24.61 3.00 26.89
C TRP A 43 24.43 3.91 25.67
N ARG A 44 23.24 4.46 25.45
CA ARG A 44 22.95 5.40 24.34
C ARG A 44 23.68 6.73 24.47
N GLY A 45 24.18 7.12 25.64
CA GLY A 45 24.89 8.39 25.89
C GLY A 45 24.36 9.17 27.08
N GLY A 46 23.55 8.54 27.91
CA GLY A 46 23.02 9.12 29.16
C GLY A 46 22.19 10.39 28.90
N ASP A 47 22.64 11.48 29.55
CA ASP A 47 21.96 12.78 29.49
C ASP A 47 21.92 13.38 28.07
N ALA A 48 22.92 13.16 27.23
CA ALA A 48 22.94 13.66 25.86
C ALA A 48 21.79 13.03 25.05
N PHE A 49 21.67 11.70 25.14
CA PHE A 49 20.56 10.98 24.51
C PHE A 49 19.20 11.35 25.11
N ALA A 50 19.10 11.43 26.43
CA ALA A 50 17.84 11.72 27.10
C ALA A 50 17.29 13.14 26.83
N ARG A 51 18.14 14.09 26.41
CA ARG A 51 17.77 15.47 26.07
C ARG A 51 17.67 15.75 24.58
N MET A 52 17.99 14.75 23.72
CA MET A 52 17.91 14.90 22.27
C MET A 52 16.48 15.27 21.83
N LYS A 53 16.37 16.28 20.98
CA LYS A 53 15.11 16.82 20.47
C LYS A 53 14.95 16.65 18.96
N GLY A 54 16.05 16.40 18.26
CA GLY A 54 16.04 16.23 16.83
C GLY A 54 17.21 15.39 16.33
N LEU A 55 17.02 14.82 15.15
CA LEU A 55 18.03 14.06 14.44
C LEU A 55 17.89 14.35 12.96
N HIS A 56 18.99 14.65 12.30
CA HIS A 56 19.12 14.60 10.86
C HIS A 56 20.04 13.45 10.51
N SER A 57 19.67 12.63 9.57
CA SER A 57 20.54 11.60 9.03
C SER A 57 20.35 11.46 7.52
N ALA A 58 21.43 11.21 6.81
CA ALA A 58 21.40 10.95 5.38
C ALA A 58 22.40 9.86 5.01
N GLY A 59 22.12 9.16 3.92
CA GLY A 59 22.98 8.06 3.51
C GLY A 59 22.45 7.30 2.30
N ALA A 60 22.90 6.06 2.21
CA ALA A 60 22.49 5.14 1.16
C ALA A 60 21.45 4.14 1.69
N VAL A 61 20.54 3.75 0.81
CA VAL A 61 19.60 2.65 1.03
C VAL A 61 19.78 1.60 -0.05
N ASP A 62 19.87 0.34 0.36
CA ASP A 62 19.84 -0.81 -0.56
C ASP A 62 18.55 -1.57 -0.34
N THR A 63 17.80 -1.80 -1.40
CA THR A 63 16.56 -2.58 -1.40
C THR A 63 16.32 -3.20 -2.76
N ALA A 64 15.83 -4.44 -2.79
CA ALA A 64 15.46 -5.14 -4.02
C ALA A 64 16.53 -5.12 -5.14
N GLY A 65 17.83 -5.15 -4.76
CA GLY A 65 18.95 -5.08 -5.69
C GLY A 65 19.29 -3.68 -6.21
N LEU A 66 18.63 -2.64 -5.71
CA LEU A 66 18.91 -1.25 -6.03
C LEU A 66 19.60 -0.55 -4.87
N THR A 67 20.49 0.38 -5.21
CA THR A 67 21.05 1.36 -4.25
C THR A 67 20.50 2.73 -4.58
N GLY A 68 20.04 3.42 -3.54
CA GLY A 68 19.54 4.79 -3.62
C GLY A 68 20.05 5.65 -2.47
N ALA A 69 19.45 6.81 -2.30
CA ALA A 69 19.72 7.73 -1.20
C ALA A 69 18.51 7.83 -0.27
N PHE A 70 18.78 8.08 1.00
CA PHE A 70 17.75 8.50 1.95
C PHE A 70 18.20 9.75 2.69
N GLU A 71 17.22 10.52 3.13
CA GLU A 71 17.40 11.65 4.02
C GLU A 71 16.24 11.69 5.02
N ASP A 72 16.57 11.79 6.29
CA ASP A 72 15.62 11.73 7.39
C ASP A 72 15.83 12.91 8.34
N TRP A 73 14.77 13.69 8.52
CA TRP A 73 14.68 14.82 9.44
C TRP A 73 13.64 14.54 10.49
N GLN A 74 14.03 14.62 11.74
CA GLN A 74 13.15 14.31 12.86
C GLN A 74 13.26 15.35 13.94
N SER A 75 12.13 15.71 14.53
CA SER A 75 12.01 16.57 15.70
C SER A 75 11.21 15.85 16.80
N ASP A 76 10.96 16.52 17.90
CA ASP A 76 10.15 15.98 19.01
C ASP A 76 8.72 15.56 18.58
N ASP A 77 8.16 16.17 17.52
CA ASP A 77 6.77 15.98 17.14
C ASP A 77 6.53 15.84 15.63
N ALA A 78 7.57 15.93 14.81
CA ALA A 78 7.45 15.81 13.37
C ALA A 78 8.61 15.04 12.76
N GLY A 79 8.34 14.33 11.69
CA GLY A 79 9.34 13.60 10.90
C GLY A 79 9.13 13.83 9.41
N ARG A 80 10.24 13.82 8.66
CA ARG A 80 10.28 13.76 7.20
C ARG A 80 11.30 12.75 6.77
N ASN A 81 10.86 11.74 6.07
CA ASN A 81 11.72 10.78 5.39
C ASN A 81 11.65 11.00 3.88
N THR A 82 12.79 10.99 3.22
CA THR A 82 12.90 11.06 1.76
C THR A 82 13.71 9.87 1.29
N LEU A 83 13.17 9.12 0.34
CA LEU A 83 13.85 8.03 -0.36
C LEU A 83 13.95 8.39 -1.85
N ASP A 84 15.12 8.15 -2.45
CA ASP A 84 15.35 8.30 -3.90
C ASP A 84 16.08 7.05 -4.40
N ILE A 85 15.34 6.14 -5.01
CA ILE A 85 15.82 4.83 -5.43
C ILE A 85 15.41 4.57 -6.87
N GLY A 86 16.40 4.35 -7.75
CA GLY A 86 16.14 3.99 -9.13
C GLY A 86 15.40 5.09 -9.92
N GLY A 87 15.52 6.36 -9.51
CA GLY A 87 14.81 7.49 -10.11
C GLY A 87 13.38 7.69 -9.57
N VAL A 88 13.02 6.94 -8.55
CA VAL A 88 11.73 7.05 -7.85
C VAL A 88 11.95 7.79 -6.55
N LYS A 89 11.26 8.93 -6.38
CA LYS A 89 11.31 9.72 -5.16
C LYS A 89 10.04 9.56 -4.35
N ILE A 90 10.21 9.14 -3.09
CA ILE A 90 9.13 9.04 -2.11
C ILE A 90 9.44 9.99 -0.96
N VAL A 91 8.43 10.72 -0.49
CA VAL A 91 8.57 11.62 0.66
C VAL A 91 7.43 11.35 1.61
N GLN A 92 7.77 10.94 2.83
CA GLN A 92 6.80 10.82 3.91
C GLN A 92 6.99 11.97 4.90
N VAL A 93 5.91 12.63 5.25
CA VAL A 93 5.89 13.70 6.27
C VAL A 93 4.84 13.36 7.30
N ILE A 94 5.24 13.40 8.57
CA ILE A 94 4.38 13.06 9.71
C ILE A 94 4.43 14.20 10.71
N THR A 95 3.28 14.81 11.01
CA THR A 95 3.16 15.94 11.95
C THR A 95 1.90 15.80 12.81
N PRO A 96 1.78 16.56 13.93
CA PRO A 96 0.55 16.61 14.71
C PRO A 96 -0.67 17.12 13.94
N HIS A 97 -0.46 17.81 12.82
CA HIS A 97 -1.50 18.49 12.05
C HIS A 97 -1.90 17.74 10.78
N GLY A 98 -1.17 16.70 10.44
CA GLY A 98 -1.42 15.85 9.29
C GLY A 98 -0.19 15.04 8.92
N SER A 99 -0.43 13.95 8.22
CA SER A 99 0.62 13.08 7.71
C SER A 99 0.35 12.78 6.24
N TRP A 100 1.38 12.79 5.43
CA TRP A 100 1.28 12.68 3.98
C TRP A 100 2.42 11.85 3.42
N THR A 101 2.11 11.14 2.34
CA THR A 101 3.12 10.46 1.52
C THR A 101 3.03 10.97 0.09
N LEU A 102 4.10 11.55 -0.44
CA LEU A 102 4.30 11.67 -1.88
C LEU A 102 4.80 10.32 -2.37
N ASN A 103 3.96 9.60 -3.10
CA ASN A 103 4.28 8.25 -3.58
C ASN A 103 5.10 8.25 -4.88
N ALA A 104 5.50 7.08 -5.36
CA ALA A 104 6.29 6.94 -6.58
C ALA A 104 5.58 7.42 -7.86
N SER A 105 4.26 7.43 -7.85
CA SER A 105 3.44 7.99 -8.94
C SER A 105 3.40 9.53 -8.91
N GLY A 106 3.97 10.16 -7.87
CA GLY A 106 3.98 11.61 -7.72
C GLY A 106 2.72 12.18 -7.06
N GLN A 107 1.89 11.34 -6.49
CA GLN A 107 0.65 11.73 -5.82
C GLN A 107 0.88 11.93 -4.33
N VAL A 108 0.15 12.89 -3.73
CA VAL A 108 0.17 13.11 -2.29
C VAL A 108 -1.05 12.44 -1.67
N VAL A 109 -0.76 11.43 -0.87
CA VAL A 109 -1.76 10.64 -0.13
C VAL A 109 -1.81 11.10 1.32
N ASP A 110 -3.01 11.29 1.84
CA ASP A 110 -3.22 11.58 3.26
C ASP A 110 -3.10 10.29 4.09
N GLU A 111 -2.32 10.33 5.16
CA GLU A 111 -2.05 9.21 6.06
C GLU A 111 -2.57 9.53 7.48
N PRO A 112 -3.90 9.60 7.69
CA PRO A 112 -4.47 10.12 8.93
C PRO A 112 -4.09 9.31 10.17
N ASP A 113 -3.79 8.03 10.00
CA ASP A 113 -3.39 7.14 11.08
C ASP A 113 -1.86 7.12 11.31
N ALA A 114 -1.05 7.59 10.36
CA ALA A 114 0.40 7.55 10.47
C ALA A 114 0.89 8.32 11.71
N TYR A 115 0.26 9.46 12.04
CA TYR A 115 0.60 10.21 13.23
C TYR A 115 0.32 9.47 14.53
N LYS A 116 -0.73 8.65 14.60
CA LYS A 116 -0.99 7.83 15.80
C LYS A 116 0.17 6.91 16.09
N TYR A 117 0.80 6.37 15.04
CA TYR A 117 1.94 5.46 15.14
C TYR A 117 3.26 6.22 15.32
N ALA A 118 3.49 7.27 14.58
CA ALA A 118 4.73 8.07 14.63
C ALA A 118 4.76 9.13 15.75
N ALA A 119 3.61 9.63 16.20
CA ALA A 119 3.55 10.48 17.39
C ALA A 119 4.05 9.79 18.66
N ARG A 120 4.29 8.48 18.57
CA ARG A 120 4.85 7.67 19.62
C ARG A 120 6.36 7.79 19.68
N ASP A 121 6.98 7.84 18.51
CA ASP A 121 8.42 8.07 18.39
C ASP A 121 8.80 8.67 17.01
N PRO A 122 8.74 9.98 16.86
CA PRO A 122 9.20 10.62 15.63
C PRO A 122 10.72 10.53 15.44
N LEU A 123 11.47 10.21 16.48
CA LEU A 123 12.93 10.01 16.41
C LEU A 123 13.33 8.58 16.04
N GLY A 124 12.35 7.74 15.70
CA GLY A 124 12.57 6.36 15.31
C GLY A 124 12.55 5.38 16.50
N ALA A 125 12.29 4.13 16.18
CA ALA A 125 12.11 3.08 17.16
C ALA A 125 13.32 2.87 18.07
N ASP A 126 14.51 3.13 17.57
CA ASP A 126 15.77 3.00 18.30
C ASP A 126 16.00 4.11 19.35
N THR A 127 15.27 5.23 19.28
CA THR A 127 15.37 6.35 20.24
C THR A 127 14.23 6.39 21.24
N LEU A 128 13.21 5.60 21.04
CA LEU A 128 11.93 5.61 21.72
C LEU A 128 11.99 5.77 23.25
N LEU A 129 12.87 5.05 23.91
CA LEU A 129 12.96 5.01 25.37
C LEU A 129 13.76 6.15 25.97
N GLY A 130 14.45 6.93 25.13
CA GLY A 130 15.33 8.02 25.57
C GLY A 130 14.61 9.33 25.82
N THR A 131 13.64 9.65 24.99
CA THR A 131 13.01 10.98 25.00
C THR A 131 12.03 11.17 26.16
N PRO A 132 11.87 12.39 26.69
CA PRO A 132 10.87 12.69 27.73
C PRO A 132 9.44 12.37 27.29
N ARG A 133 9.14 12.57 26.00
CA ARG A 133 7.83 12.32 25.41
C ARG A 133 7.49 10.82 25.38
N ALA A 134 8.44 9.99 24.99
CA ALA A 134 8.29 8.54 25.03
C ALA A 134 8.09 8.03 26.45
N LYS A 135 8.89 8.52 27.40
CA LYS A 135 8.77 8.16 28.82
C LYS A 135 7.40 8.51 29.42
N ALA A 136 6.78 9.61 28.98
CA ALA A 136 5.49 10.05 29.53
C ALA A 136 4.29 9.24 29.01
N ARG A 137 4.44 8.50 27.90
CA ARG A 137 3.33 7.84 27.19
C ARG A 137 3.48 6.33 27.04
N ALA A 138 4.69 5.81 27.20
CA ALA A 138 4.96 4.40 27.01
C ALA A 138 4.54 3.56 28.22
N VAL A 139 3.83 2.47 27.97
CA VAL A 139 3.65 1.37 28.92
C VAL A 139 4.71 0.33 28.65
N LEU A 140 5.59 0.09 29.61
CA LEU A 140 6.73 -0.81 29.49
C LEU A 140 6.46 -2.12 30.24
N ALA A 141 6.74 -3.24 29.61
CA ALA A 141 6.68 -4.55 30.21
C ALA A 141 7.87 -5.40 29.75
N LEU A 142 8.40 -6.25 30.60
CA LEU A 142 9.37 -7.24 30.19
C LEU A 142 8.63 -8.42 29.54
N ALA A 143 8.95 -8.73 28.29
CA ALA A 143 8.38 -9.87 27.57
C ALA A 143 9.13 -11.18 27.86
N GLY A 144 10.35 -11.09 28.42
CA GLY A 144 11.18 -12.24 28.80
C GLY A 144 12.56 -12.23 28.16
N LEU A 145 13.18 -13.40 28.14
CA LEU A 145 14.43 -13.65 27.42
C LEU A 145 14.12 -14.29 26.08
N GLU A 146 14.81 -13.85 25.04
CA GLU A 146 14.71 -14.43 23.69
C GLU A 146 16.09 -14.51 23.06
N THR A 147 16.41 -15.65 22.43
CA THR A 147 17.64 -15.79 21.64
C THR A 147 17.35 -15.38 20.20
N ALA A 148 18.04 -14.37 19.73
CA ALA A 148 17.97 -13.90 18.34
C ALA A 148 19.39 -13.59 17.84
N ASP A 149 19.67 -13.91 16.57
CA ASP A 149 21.01 -13.73 15.95
C ASP A 149 22.15 -14.39 16.76
N GLY A 150 21.86 -15.49 17.46
CA GLY A 150 22.86 -16.22 18.28
C GLY A 150 23.23 -15.51 19.59
N HIS A 151 22.49 -14.51 20.01
CA HIS A 151 22.67 -13.76 21.25
C HIS A 151 21.40 -13.82 22.11
N ASP A 152 21.56 -13.82 23.43
CA ASP A 152 20.45 -13.81 24.40
C ASP A 152 20.12 -12.38 24.78
N TRP A 153 18.89 -11.98 24.56
CA TRP A 153 18.37 -10.64 24.77
C TRP A 153 17.31 -10.59 25.87
N GLU A 154 17.29 -9.53 26.65
CA GLU A 154 16.10 -9.15 27.42
C GLU A 154 15.18 -8.34 26.50
N VAL A 155 13.94 -8.83 26.31
CA VAL A 155 12.96 -8.21 25.41
C VAL A 155 12.08 -7.26 26.19
N LEU A 156 12.22 -5.98 25.93
CA LEU A 156 11.40 -4.92 26.49
C LEU A 156 10.24 -4.60 25.54
N ARG A 157 9.04 -4.96 25.94
CA ARG A 157 7.82 -4.60 25.21
C ARG A 157 7.39 -3.19 25.52
N VAL A 158 7.22 -2.39 24.49
CA VAL A 158 6.77 -1.00 24.57
C VAL A 158 5.42 -0.87 23.88
N ARG A 159 4.46 -0.25 24.55
CA ARG A 159 3.13 0.01 24.00
C ARG A 159 2.72 1.45 24.27
N PHE A 160 2.10 2.09 23.30
CA PHE A 160 1.54 3.44 23.40
C PHE A 160 0.02 3.40 23.23
N GLY A 161 -0.72 3.57 24.32
CA GLY A 161 -2.19 3.51 24.29
C GLY A 161 -2.70 2.19 23.71
N ASP A 162 -3.68 2.25 22.82
CA ASP A 162 -4.31 1.07 22.18
C ASP A 162 -3.53 0.56 20.95
N ALA A 163 -2.34 1.05 20.77
CA ALA A 163 -1.58 0.73 19.59
C ALA A 163 -0.77 -0.56 19.73
N ASP A 164 -0.35 -0.99 18.53
CA ASP A 164 0.51 -2.12 18.29
C ASP A 164 1.81 -2.07 19.10
N THR A 165 2.50 -3.18 19.20
CA THR A 165 3.66 -3.31 20.08
C THR A 165 4.97 -3.09 19.35
N TYR A 166 5.92 -2.55 20.10
CA TYR A 166 7.32 -2.48 19.77
C TYR A 166 8.10 -3.30 20.79
N ASP A 167 8.85 -4.29 20.35
CA ASP A 167 9.69 -5.13 21.19
C ASP A 167 11.16 -4.76 20.96
N ALA A 168 11.81 -4.15 21.97
CA ALA A 168 13.24 -3.81 21.93
C ALA A 168 14.07 -4.93 22.55
N PHE A 169 15.05 -5.42 21.82
CA PHE A 169 15.98 -6.48 22.23
C PHE A 169 17.23 -5.84 22.79
N ILE A 170 17.35 -5.86 24.09
CA ILE A 170 18.40 -5.15 24.85
C ILE A 170 19.34 -6.18 25.50
N ASP A 171 20.64 -5.98 25.30
CA ASP A 171 21.66 -6.80 25.97
C ASP A 171 21.60 -6.57 27.49
N PRO A 172 21.42 -7.63 28.29
CA PRO A 172 21.20 -7.51 29.72
C PRO A 172 22.42 -7.01 30.49
N GLN A 173 23.62 -7.13 29.93
CA GLN A 173 24.87 -6.73 30.58
C GLN A 173 25.25 -5.30 30.24
N THR A 174 25.17 -4.93 28.97
CA THR A 174 25.67 -3.65 28.46
C THR A 174 24.58 -2.60 28.29
N GLY A 175 23.31 -3.01 28.14
CA GLY A 175 22.20 -2.15 27.75
C GLY A 175 22.18 -1.84 26.26
N ALA A 176 22.99 -2.51 25.43
CA ALA A 176 23.02 -2.29 23.99
C ALA A 176 21.72 -2.77 23.33
N LEU A 177 21.17 -1.94 22.43
CA LEU A 177 20.07 -2.34 21.55
C LEU A 177 20.65 -3.05 20.31
N GLY A 178 20.22 -4.28 20.08
CA GLY A 178 20.63 -5.05 18.90
C GLY A 178 19.60 -5.01 17.78
N LEU A 179 18.36 -5.24 18.13
CA LEU A 179 17.25 -5.24 17.17
C LEU A 179 15.95 -4.79 17.80
N ALA A 180 14.99 -4.44 16.95
CA ALA A 180 13.62 -4.16 17.34
C ALA A 180 12.65 -4.93 16.47
N ARG A 181 11.58 -5.43 17.07
CA ARG A 181 10.46 -6.02 16.36
C ARG A 181 9.27 -5.11 16.51
N ILE A 182 8.80 -4.57 15.39
CA ILE A 182 7.76 -3.55 15.36
C ILE A 182 6.54 -4.15 14.70
N THR A 183 5.42 -4.20 15.44
CA THR A 183 4.13 -4.65 14.91
C THR A 183 3.22 -3.46 14.74
N GLU A 184 2.71 -3.26 13.53
CA GLU A 184 1.79 -2.19 13.18
C GLU A 184 0.67 -2.76 12.30
N LYS A 185 -0.58 -2.52 12.68
CA LYS A 185 -1.75 -3.01 11.93
C LYS A 185 -1.70 -4.53 11.65
N GLY A 186 -1.21 -5.32 12.62
CA GLY A 186 -1.07 -6.77 12.49
C GLY A 186 0.13 -7.25 11.66
N GLN A 187 0.95 -6.34 11.18
CA GLN A 187 2.16 -6.66 10.41
C GLN A 187 3.40 -6.43 11.25
N THR A 188 4.37 -7.34 11.16
CA THR A 188 5.61 -7.26 11.96
C THR A 188 6.82 -7.13 11.05
N ARG A 189 7.69 -6.16 11.35
CA ARG A 189 9.02 -6.04 10.77
C ARG A 189 10.09 -6.13 11.86
N THR A 190 11.28 -6.57 11.49
CA THR A 190 12.45 -6.60 12.37
C THR A 190 13.49 -5.63 11.85
N GLU A 191 13.95 -4.75 12.72
CA GLU A 191 15.03 -3.80 12.43
C GLU A 191 16.27 -4.19 13.23
N HIS A 192 17.40 -4.48 12.55
CA HIS A 192 18.67 -4.81 13.16
C HIS A 192 19.59 -3.59 13.12
N TYR A 193 20.09 -3.19 14.27
CA TYR A 193 20.91 -2.00 14.42
C TYR A 193 22.38 -2.35 14.64
N SER A 194 23.26 -1.72 13.90
CA SER A 194 24.70 -1.97 14.00
C SER A 194 25.52 -0.72 13.65
N ASN A 195 26.87 -0.84 13.72
CA ASN A 195 27.79 0.24 13.39
C ASN A 195 27.49 1.54 14.19
N TRP A 196 27.26 1.36 15.49
CA TRP A 196 26.94 2.45 16.40
C TRP A 196 28.08 3.45 16.53
N ARG A 197 27.79 4.74 16.37
CA ARG A 197 28.75 5.86 16.51
C ARG A 197 28.21 6.91 17.45
N VAL A 198 29.14 7.62 18.11
CA VAL A 198 28.78 8.75 18.99
C VAL A 198 28.70 10.03 18.16
N VAL A 199 27.53 10.66 18.16
CA VAL A 199 27.22 11.94 17.50
C VAL A 199 26.54 12.83 18.52
N GLY A 200 27.04 14.04 18.76
CA GLY A 200 26.46 14.95 19.76
C GLY A 200 26.38 14.36 21.18
N GLY A 201 27.21 13.35 21.49
CA GLY A 201 27.18 12.63 22.77
C GLY A 201 26.19 11.46 22.83
N ALA A 202 25.34 11.26 21.84
CA ALA A 202 24.43 10.13 21.73
C ALA A 202 24.96 9.06 20.77
N ARG A 203 24.75 7.76 21.06
CA ARG A 203 25.01 6.67 20.11
C ARG A 203 23.87 6.60 19.11
N ILE A 204 24.21 6.70 17.81
CA ILE A 204 23.32 6.58 16.67
C ILE A 204 23.73 5.35 15.85
N ALA A 205 22.76 4.55 15.42
CA ALA A 205 23.01 3.42 14.53
C ALA A 205 23.36 3.94 13.12
N PHE A 206 24.51 3.52 12.58
CA PHE A 206 24.91 3.89 11.22
C PHE A 206 24.57 2.82 10.20
N THR A 207 24.04 1.69 10.63
CA THR A 207 23.48 0.67 9.76
C THR A 207 22.21 0.12 10.40
N THR A 208 21.11 0.19 9.65
CA THR A 208 19.84 -0.43 10.02
C THR A 208 19.43 -1.38 8.88
N ARG A 209 19.31 -2.67 9.19
CA ARG A 209 18.80 -3.68 8.27
C ARG A 209 17.36 -4.01 8.67
N VAL A 210 16.44 -3.79 7.78
CA VAL A 210 15.01 -4.04 7.97
C VAL A 210 14.64 -5.33 7.24
N GLU A 211 13.98 -6.23 7.93
CA GLU A 211 13.40 -7.45 7.38
C GLU A 211 11.88 -7.36 7.48
N ALA A 212 11.21 -7.61 6.37
CA ALA A 212 9.77 -7.47 6.25
C ALA A 212 9.10 -8.74 5.68
N GLY A 213 9.61 -9.92 6.05
CA GLY A 213 9.11 -11.20 5.59
C GLY A 213 9.16 -11.36 4.07
N ASP A 214 8.09 -11.88 3.47
CA ASP A 214 8.01 -12.14 2.02
C ASP A 214 8.02 -10.86 1.16
N LEU A 215 7.86 -9.70 1.78
CA LEU A 215 7.93 -8.41 1.09
C LEU A 215 9.37 -7.87 0.97
N GLY A 216 10.35 -8.69 1.32
CA GLY A 216 11.76 -8.35 1.20
C GLY A 216 12.28 -7.52 2.36
N GLY A 217 13.37 -6.82 2.12
CA GLY A 217 14.03 -6.02 3.14
C GLY A 217 14.82 -4.87 2.55
N GLN A 218 15.31 -4.01 3.43
CA GLN A 218 16.19 -2.91 3.05
C GLN A 218 17.34 -2.76 4.05
N THR A 219 18.41 -2.16 3.58
CA THR A 219 19.54 -1.79 4.45
C THR A 219 19.83 -0.31 4.27
N LEU A 220 19.69 0.45 5.36
CA LEU A 220 20.06 1.86 5.40
C LEU A 220 21.50 1.97 5.96
N ARG A 221 22.34 2.74 5.29
CA ARG A 221 23.71 3.06 5.73
C ARG A 221 23.85 4.57 5.84
N VAL A 222 23.88 5.05 7.08
CA VAL A 222 24.08 6.47 7.38
C VAL A 222 25.51 6.87 6.99
N THR A 223 25.65 7.96 6.26
CA THR A 223 26.92 8.61 5.97
C THR A 223 27.14 9.84 6.81
N THR A 224 26.05 10.58 7.06
CA THR A 224 26.05 11.79 7.89
C THR A 224 24.93 11.72 8.92
N ALA A 225 25.22 12.18 10.13
CA ALA A 225 24.22 12.34 11.19
C ALA A 225 24.53 13.58 12.02
N GLU A 226 23.50 14.30 12.44
CA GLU A 226 23.57 15.48 13.30
C GLU A 226 22.48 15.39 14.36
N VAL A 227 22.87 15.53 15.62
CA VAL A 227 21.95 15.57 16.77
C VAL A 227 21.61 17.04 17.05
N ASP A 228 20.31 17.30 17.27
CA ASP A 228 19.75 18.62 17.51
C ASP A 228 20.09 19.65 16.41
N PRO A 229 19.89 19.30 15.11
CA PRO A 229 20.14 20.22 14.02
C PRO A 229 19.18 21.42 14.08
N ALA A 230 19.55 22.51 13.43
CA ALA A 230 18.60 23.60 13.17
C ALA A 230 17.61 23.14 12.10
N ILE A 231 16.36 22.92 12.49
CA ILE A 231 15.31 22.42 11.60
C ILE A 231 14.43 23.58 11.13
N ASP A 232 14.33 23.78 9.81
CA ASP A 232 13.34 24.66 9.21
C ASP A 232 11.95 23.99 9.27
N PRO A 233 10.93 24.59 9.93
CA PRO A 233 9.58 24.05 9.96
C PRO A 233 8.96 23.80 8.58
N ALA A 234 9.42 24.50 7.54
CA ALA A 234 8.97 24.29 6.16
C ALA A 234 9.31 22.89 5.62
N LEU A 235 10.30 22.21 6.19
CA LEU A 235 10.61 20.82 5.86
C LEU A 235 9.43 19.88 6.10
N PHE A 236 8.60 20.19 7.09
CA PHE A 236 7.43 19.37 7.45
C PHE A 236 6.13 19.84 6.80
N ALA A 237 6.21 20.72 5.81
CA ALA A 237 5.03 21.11 5.03
C ALA A 237 4.51 19.94 4.18
N ARG A 238 3.20 19.94 3.88
CA ARG A 238 2.61 18.97 2.95
C ARG A 238 3.37 18.99 1.63
N PRO A 239 3.84 17.84 1.12
CA PRO A 239 4.48 17.78 -0.19
C PRO A 239 3.53 18.26 -1.29
N GLN A 240 4.09 18.75 -2.39
CA GLN A 240 3.30 19.05 -3.59
C GLN A 240 3.27 17.83 -4.50
N GLY A 241 2.07 17.47 -4.97
CA GLY A 241 1.90 16.43 -5.97
C GLY A 241 2.45 16.85 -7.34
N ILE A 242 2.80 15.88 -8.14
CA ILE A 242 3.27 16.06 -9.50
C ILE A 242 2.09 15.80 -10.44
N ALA A 243 1.56 16.84 -11.09
CA ALA A 243 0.56 16.67 -12.13
C ALA A 243 1.22 16.07 -13.39
N ARG A 244 0.70 14.95 -13.84
CA ARG A 244 1.25 14.19 -14.97
C ARG A 244 0.31 14.17 -16.17
N ALA A 245 -1.00 14.38 -15.95
CA ALA A 245 -2.01 14.33 -16.99
C ALA A 245 -2.06 15.62 -17.81
N THR A 246 -2.03 15.48 -19.12
CA THR A 246 -2.31 16.57 -20.08
C THR A 246 -3.31 16.10 -21.12
N PHE A 247 -4.21 17.01 -21.51
CA PHE A 247 -5.17 16.78 -22.58
C PHE A 247 -4.73 17.53 -23.84
N ALA A 248 -4.84 16.88 -24.99
CA ALA A 248 -4.46 17.44 -26.28
C ALA A 248 -5.23 18.77 -26.54
N GLY A 249 -4.48 19.80 -26.95
CA GLY A 249 -5.03 21.12 -27.22
C GLY A 249 -5.61 21.85 -26.01
N GLY A 250 -5.33 21.41 -24.78
CA GLY A 250 -5.91 21.97 -23.57
C GLY A 250 -7.41 21.65 -23.37
N ALA A 251 -7.88 20.59 -24.01
CA ALA A 251 -9.28 20.15 -23.89
C ALA A 251 -9.58 19.70 -22.45
N ALA A 252 -10.85 19.77 -22.04
CA ALA A 252 -11.32 19.26 -20.75
C ALA A 252 -11.71 17.76 -20.79
N SER A 253 -11.64 17.13 -21.97
CA SER A 253 -12.01 15.71 -22.15
C SER A 253 -11.37 15.15 -23.41
N THR A 254 -11.13 13.83 -23.43
CA THR A 254 -10.71 13.11 -24.63
C THR A 254 -11.85 12.95 -25.66
N GLY A 255 -13.10 13.16 -25.24
CA GLY A 255 -14.25 12.58 -25.96
C GLY A 255 -14.31 11.07 -25.77
N TRP A 256 -15.25 10.42 -26.45
CA TRP A 256 -15.45 8.98 -26.36
C TRP A 256 -14.41 8.20 -27.17
N ILE A 257 -13.88 7.17 -26.56
CA ILE A 257 -12.93 6.21 -27.11
C ILE A 257 -13.59 4.83 -27.02
N ASP A 258 -13.70 4.12 -28.12
CA ASP A 258 -14.25 2.78 -28.11
C ASP A 258 -13.28 1.80 -27.44
N PHE A 259 -13.81 0.87 -26.66
CA PHE A 259 -13.04 -0.24 -26.10
C PHE A 259 -13.59 -1.59 -26.56
N ALA A 260 -12.70 -2.57 -26.63
CA ALA A 260 -13.08 -3.95 -26.87
C ALA A 260 -13.36 -4.67 -25.54
N THR A 261 -14.24 -5.66 -25.57
CA THR A 261 -14.41 -6.65 -24.50
C THR A 261 -14.16 -8.03 -25.08
N SER A 262 -13.47 -8.90 -24.34
CA SER A 262 -13.40 -10.32 -24.66
C SER A 262 -14.51 -11.09 -23.92
N GLY A 263 -14.59 -12.39 -24.15
CA GLY A 263 -15.54 -13.27 -23.45
C GLY A 263 -15.45 -13.27 -21.92
N GLU A 264 -14.48 -12.56 -21.34
CA GLU A 264 -14.29 -12.38 -19.90
C GLU A 264 -14.75 -10.98 -19.41
N ASP A 265 -15.41 -10.18 -20.23
CA ASP A 265 -15.92 -8.83 -19.96
C ASP A 265 -14.86 -7.79 -19.56
N ARG A 266 -13.57 -8.07 -19.66
CA ARG A 266 -12.50 -7.10 -19.40
C ARG A 266 -12.51 -5.98 -20.43
N VAL A 267 -12.10 -4.78 -19.99
CA VAL A 267 -12.00 -3.60 -20.85
C VAL A 267 -10.61 -3.53 -21.47
N TYR A 268 -10.55 -3.61 -22.80
CA TYR A 268 -9.32 -3.51 -23.59
C TYR A 268 -9.30 -2.18 -24.33
N LEU A 269 -8.26 -1.37 -24.07
CA LEU A 269 -8.11 -0.03 -24.65
C LEU A 269 -6.89 0.07 -25.54
N PRO A 270 -6.99 0.73 -26.70
CA PRO A 270 -5.82 1.15 -27.45
C PRO A 270 -5.09 2.27 -26.69
N VAL A 271 -3.80 2.08 -26.46
CA VAL A 271 -2.92 3.03 -25.78
C VAL A 271 -1.63 3.22 -26.55
N THR A 272 -0.90 4.28 -26.23
CA THR A 272 0.49 4.44 -26.66
C THR A 272 1.41 4.43 -25.45
N VAL A 273 2.50 3.70 -25.52
CA VAL A 273 3.57 3.75 -24.51
C VAL A 273 4.84 4.18 -25.21
N GLN A 274 5.43 5.31 -24.80
CA GLN A 274 6.56 5.91 -25.50
C GLN A 274 6.31 6.12 -27.02
N GLY A 275 5.06 6.43 -27.39
CA GLY A 275 4.63 6.57 -28.78
C GLY A 275 4.39 5.27 -29.55
N GLN A 276 4.60 4.10 -28.95
CA GLN A 276 4.30 2.80 -29.56
C GLN A 276 2.87 2.39 -29.25
N GLU A 277 2.10 1.98 -30.26
CA GLU A 277 0.73 1.48 -30.09
C GLU A 277 0.72 0.13 -29.40
N MET A 278 -0.11 0.01 -28.37
CA MET A 278 -0.28 -1.17 -27.54
C MET A 278 -1.74 -1.33 -27.10
N THR A 279 -2.07 -2.49 -26.54
CA THR A 279 -3.37 -2.73 -25.91
C THR A 279 -3.19 -2.81 -24.40
N ALA A 280 -4.02 -2.08 -23.68
CA ALA A 280 -4.07 -2.10 -22.22
C ALA A 280 -5.34 -2.74 -21.70
N ILE A 281 -5.24 -3.39 -20.54
CA ILE A 281 -6.40 -3.64 -19.68
C ILE A 281 -6.56 -2.47 -18.70
N PHE A 282 -7.80 -2.22 -18.32
CA PHE A 282 -8.17 -1.16 -17.39
C PHE A 282 -8.38 -1.77 -16.01
N ASP A 283 -7.59 -1.36 -15.03
CA ASP A 283 -7.54 -2.03 -13.72
C ASP A 283 -7.48 -1.03 -12.56
N THR A 284 -8.64 -0.76 -11.96
CA THR A 284 -8.77 0.07 -10.76
C THR A 284 -8.22 -0.61 -9.49
N GLY A 285 -7.92 -1.91 -9.56
CA GLY A 285 -7.26 -2.66 -8.50
C GLY A 285 -5.73 -2.57 -8.55
N ALA A 286 -5.14 -2.05 -9.64
CA ALA A 286 -3.70 -1.89 -9.78
C ALA A 286 -3.22 -0.56 -9.17
N SER A 287 -2.32 -0.62 -8.19
CA SER A 287 -1.75 0.56 -7.51
C SER A 287 -0.84 1.40 -8.40
N THR A 288 -0.37 0.86 -9.50
CA THR A 288 0.44 1.53 -10.52
C THR A 288 0.23 0.85 -11.86
N SER A 289 0.39 1.62 -12.92
CA SER A 289 0.39 1.09 -14.28
C SER A 289 1.57 0.13 -14.48
N ALA A 290 1.36 -0.88 -15.31
CA ALA A 290 2.39 -1.87 -15.61
C ALA A 290 2.55 -2.08 -17.10
N VAL A 291 3.76 -2.45 -17.51
CA VAL A 291 4.08 -2.86 -18.89
C VAL A 291 4.73 -4.24 -18.88
N ASP A 292 4.56 -4.97 -19.98
CA ASP A 292 5.25 -6.25 -20.17
C ASP A 292 6.77 -6.04 -20.19
N ALA A 293 7.49 -6.71 -19.30
CA ALA A 293 8.94 -6.55 -19.15
C ALA A 293 9.70 -6.87 -20.43
N GLY A 294 9.19 -7.80 -21.26
CA GLY A 294 9.78 -8.14 -22.55
C GLY A 294 9.76 -7.02 -23.59
N LEU A 295 8.90 -6.00 -23.39
CA LEU A 295 8.77 -4.87 -24.32
C LEU A 295 9.62 -3.65 -23.97
N LEU A 296 10.24 -3.61 -22.78
CA LEU A 296 10.99 -2.42 -22.33
C LEU A 296 12.10 -2.01 -23.28
N THR A 297 12.80 -2.95 -23.90
CA THR A 297 13.85 -2.64 -24.89
C THR A 297 13.26 -1.93 -26.11
N LEU A 298 12.09 -2.35 -26.61
CA LEU A 298 11.36 -1.67 -27.69
C LEU A 298 10.96 -0.25 -27.31
N LEU A 299 10.64 -0.05 -26.02
CA LEU A 299 10.24 1.24 -25.48
C LEU A 299 11.42 2.15 -25.12
N HIS A 300 12.65 1.72 -25.41
CA HIS A 300 13.88 2.41 -24.99
C HIS A 300 13.92 2.69 -23.48
N ARG A 301 13.46 1.71 -22.69
CA ARG A 301 13.45 1.74 -21.23
C ARG A 301 14.12 0.48 -20.68
N SER A 302 14.50 0.54 -19.43
CA SER A 302 14.98 -0.60 -18.66
C SER A 302 14.28 -0.65 -17.33
N ALA A 303 13.99 -1.85 -16.86
CA ALA A 303 13.59 -2.05 -15.49
C ALA A 303 14.81 -2.23 -14.58
N SER A 304 14.66 -1.83 -13.35
CA SER A 304 15.66 -1.98 -12.30
C SER A 304 15.03 -2.61 -11.06
N GLY A 305 15.83 -3.37 -10.29
CA GLY A 305 15.39 -4.05 -9.10
C GLY A 305 14.52 -5.27 -9.37
N SER A 306 14.19 -5.98 -8.30
CA SER A 306 13.20 -7.06 -8.26
C SER A 306 12.40 -6.89 -6.98
N PHE A 307 11.21 -6.33 -7.11
CA PHE A 307 10.33 -6.02 -6.00
C PHE A 307 9.24 -7.06 -5.90
N PRO A 308 8.94 -7.57 -4.70
CA PRO A 308 7.79 -8.44 -4.50
C PRO A 308 6.50 -7.68 -4.76
N VAL A 309 5.64 -8.27 -5.57
CA VAL A 309 4.30 -7.75 -5.89
C VAL A 309 3.28 -8.66 -5.27
N PRO A 310 2.68 -8.30 -4.13
CA PRO A 310 1.57 -9.07 -3.58
C PRO A 310 0.41 -9.08 -4.57
N GLY A 311 -0.03 -10.27 -4.88
CA GLY A 311 -1.21 -10.53 -5.70
C GLY A 311 -2.29 -11.23 -4.88
N GLU A 312 -3.39 -11.57 -5.52
CA GLU A 312 -4.52 -12.22 -4.86
C GLU A 312 -4.21 -13.64 -4.36
N ASN A 313 -3.28 -14.33 -4.99
CA ASN A 313 -2.96 -15.74 -4.70
C ASN A 313 -1.51 -15.97 -4.25
N GLY A 314 -0.74 -14.91 -4.00
CA GLY A 314 0.65 -15.01 -3.58
C GLY A 314 1.46 -13.76 -3.95
N VAL A 315 2.77 -13.91 -4.01
CA VAL A 315 3.70 -12.82 -4.32
C VAL A 315 4.37 -13.11 -5.65
N GLY A 316 4.22 -12.17 -6.61
CA GLY A 316 4.99 -12.13 -7.85
C GLY A 316 6.21 -11.22 -7.71
N GLU A 317 6.93 -11.00 -8.80
CA GLU A 317 8.07 -10.07 -8.87
C GLU A 317 7.86 -9.04 -9.98
N ALA A 318 8.28 -7.81 -9.75
CA ALA A 318 8.30 -6.74 -10.74
C ALA A 318 9.59 -5.93 -10.65
N GLY A 319 10.10 -5.52 -11.81
CA GLY A 319 11.05 -4.42 -11.89
C GLY A 319 10.32 -3.07 -11.89
N VAL A 320 11.07 -1.98 -11.76
CA VAL A 320 10.55 -0.61 -11.81
C VAL A 320 11.17 0.10 -13.03
N ALA A 321 10.34 0.68 -13.89
CA ALA A 321 10.77 1.46 -15.06
C ALA A 321 10.26 2.90 -14.95
N PRO A 322 11.13 3.87 -14.60
CA PRO A 322 10.75 5.28 -14.48
C PRO A 322 10.74 5.99 -15.84
N GLY A 323 10.05 7.14 -15.90
CA GLY A 323 10.07 8.06 -17.01
C GLY A 323 9.27 7.58 -18.23
N VAL A 324 8.20 6.81 -18.02
CA VAL A 324 7.35 6.30 -19.10
C VAL A 324 6.20 7.25 -19.39
N ASP A 325 6.06 7.65 -20.66
CA ASP A 325 4.89 8.38 -21.13
C ASP A 325 3.85 7.41 -21.67
N LEU A 326 2.60 7.58 -21.22
CA LEU A 326 1.47 6.75 -21.60
C LEU A 326 0.35 7.62 -22.15
N GLY A 327 -0.12 7.31 -23.36
CA GLY A 327 -1.20 8.02 -24.03
C GLY A 327 -2.44 7.16 -24.19
N VAL A 328 -3.62 7.74 -24.02
CA VAL A 328 -4.91 7.12 -24.33
C VAL A 328 -5.86 8.15 -24.94
N GLY A 329 -6.18 7.98 -26.22
CA GLY A 329 -6.89 9.01 -26.98
C GLY A 329 -6.15 10.35 -26.96
N GLY A 330 -6.81 11.41 -26.49
CA GLY A 330 -6.18 12.75 -26.35
C GLY A 330 -5.57 13.03 -24.97
N LEU A 331 -5.54 12.05 -24.06
CA LEU A 331 -4.89 12.13 -22.74
C LEU A 331 -3.45 11.62 -22.85
N THR A 332 -2.50 12.31 -22.22
CA THR A 332 -1.13 11.82 -22.02
C THR A 332 -0.76 11.96 -20.54
N LEU A 333 -0.28 10.87 -19.96
CA LEU A 333 0.34 10.82 -18.64
C LEU A 333 1.85 10.80 -18.80
N HIS A 334 2.55 11.79 -18.25
CA HIS A 334 3.97 12.02 -18.46
C HIS A 334 4.84 11.46 -17.35
N GLY A 335 5.96 10.84 -17.75
CA GLY A 335 7.04 10.47 -16.85
C GLY A 335 6.60 9.54 -15.73
N LEU A 336 5.68 8.61 -15.98
CA LEU A 336 5.22 7.63 -15.01
C LEU A 336 6.36 6.71 -14.56
N THR A 337 6.27 6.22 -13.35
CA THR A 337 7.02 5.06 -12.90
C THR A 337 6.11 3.85 -13.00
N VAL A 338 6.40 2.95 -13.93
CA VAL A 338 5.57 1.77 -14.18
C VAL A 338 6.22 0.49 -13.66
N ALA A 339 5.39 -0.48 -13.29
CA ALA A 339 5.84 -1.83 -12.99
C ALA A 339 6.21 -2.56 -14.30
N ALA A 340 7.33 -3.25 -14.27
CA ALA A 340 7.74 -4.17 -15.32
C ALA A 340 7.43 -5.60 -14.88
N LEU A 341 6.39 -6.20 -15.42
CA LEU A 341 5.88 -7.52 -15.06
C LEU A 341 6.01 -8.48 -16.23
N ASP A 342 6.17 -9.78 -15.96
CA ASP A 342 5.94 -10.82 -16.97
C ASP A 342 4.43 -10.98 -17.18
N LEU A 343 3.88 -10.18 -18.08
CA LEU A 343 2.45 -10.23 -18.42
C LEU A 343 2.13 -11.35 -19.42
N TYR A 344 3.15 -11.96 -20.03
CA TYR A 344 2.96 -13.01 -21.03
C TYR A 344 2.27 -14.26 -20.46
N SER A 345 2.66 -14.68 -19.27
CA SER A 345 2.02 -15.82 -18.60
C SER A 345 0.55 -15.57 -18.26
N MET A 346 0.18 -14.31 -17.98
CA MET A 346 -1.21 -13.90 -17.72
C MET A 346 -2.05 -13.83 -19.02
N LYS A 347 -1.43 -13.42 -20.15
CA LYS A 347 -2.07 -13.35 -21.46
C LYS A 347 -2.52 -14.72 -21.97
N THR A 348 -1.69 -15.75 -21.78
CA THR A 348 -1.98 -17.09 -22.31
C THR A 348 -3.28 -17.66 -21.76
N GLN A 349 -3.76 -17.16 -20.62
CA GLN A 349 -5.04 -17.54 -20.04
C GLN A 349 -6.24 -16.79 -20.65
N SER A 350 -6.07 -15.50 -21.02
CA SER A 350 -7.14 -14.68 -21.59
C SER A 350 -7.29 -14.80 -23.11
N GLY A 351 -6.23 -15.22 -23.81
CA GLY A 351 -6.20 -15.29 -25.27
C GLY A 351 -6.11 -13.93 -25.99
N GLU A 352 -6.04 -12.81 -25.23
CA GLU A 352 -6.03 -11.45 -25.77
C GLU A 352 -4.63 -10.80 -25.70
N PRO A 353 -4.23 -10.02 -26.71
CA PRO A 353 -2.87 -9.49 -26.85
C PRO A 353 -2.61 -8.20 -26.06
N TRP A 354 -3.06 -8.09 -24.81
CA TRP A 354 -2.75 -6.93 -23.99
C TRP A 354 -1.33 -7.01 -23.40
N THR A 355 -0.69 -5.86 -23.26
CA THR A 355 0.71 -5.72 -22.80
C THR A 355 0.91 -4.62 -21.78
N VAL A 356 -0.17 -3.94 -21.41
CA VAL A 356 -0.19 -2.82 -20.49
C VAL A 356 -1.34 -3.01 -19.50
N ILE A 357 -1.12 -2.61 -18.26
CA ILE A 357 -2.16 -2.42 -17.26
C ILE A 357 -2.22 -0.92 -16.96
N LEU A 358 -3.41 -0.33 -17.13
CA LEU A 358 -3.69 1.05 -16.69
C LEU A 358 -4.12 1.01 -15.23
N GLY A 359 -3.30 1.56 -14.35
CA GLY A 359 -3.51 1.57 -12.92
C GLY A 359 -3.96 2.93 -12.37
N ASP A 360 -3.67 3.12 -11.10
CA ASP A 360 -4.15 4.24 -10.27
C ASP A 360 -3.83 5.64 -10.80
N GLU A 361 -2.75 5.82 -11.54
CA GLU A 361 -2.33 7.13 -12.03
C GLU A 361 -3.43 7.77 -12.89
N VAL A 362 -4.09 6.96 -13.72
CA VAL A 362 -5.17 7.44 -14.59
C VAL A 362 -6.36 7.91 -13.76
N PHE A 363 -6.76 7.10 -12.75
CA PHE A 363 -7.94 7.37 -11.94
C PHE A 363 -7.74 8.51 -10.95
N ASN A 364 -6.52 8.69 -10.47
CA ASN A 364 -6.21 9.76 -9.52
C ASN A 364 -6.06 11.14 -10.19
N GLU A 365 -5.73 11.18 -11.48
CA GLU A 365 -5.51 12.44 -12.20
C GLU A 365 -6.65 12.82 -13.14
N THR A 366 -7.58 11.90 -13.42
CA THR A 366 -8.71 12.14 -14.31
C THR A 366 -10.01 11.60 -13.74
N ILE A 367 -11.14 12.08 -14.27
CA ILE A 367 -12.42 11.43 -14.07
C ILE A 367 -12.64 10.49 -15.24
N VAL A 368 -12.90 9.23 -14.93
CA VAL A 368 -13.05 8.18 -15.92
C VAL A 368 -14.51 7.80 -16.08
N ASP A 369 -15.04 8.00 -17.26
CA ASP A 369 -16.44 7.75 -17.62
C ASP A 369 -16.54 6.50 -18.48
N LEU A 370 -16.90 5.35 -17.87
CA LEU A 370 -17.02 4.04 -18.50
C LEU A 370 -18.47 3.75 -18.87
N ASP A 371 -18.79 3.84 -20.15
CA ASP A 371 -20.12 3.52 -20.70
C ASP A 371 -20.13 2.08 -21.22
N PHE A 372 -20.26 1.10 -20.31
CA PHE A 372 -20.27 -0.32 -20.65
C PHE A 372 -21.34 -0.69 -21.67
N PRO A 373 -22.59 -0.23 -21.58
CA PRO A 373 -23.62 -0.52 -22.58
C PRO A 373 -23.23 -0.14 -24.01
N HIS A 374 -22.43 0.92 -24.18
CA HIS A 374 -22.01 1.38 -25.51
C HIS A 374 -20.53 1.07 -25.79
N ARG A 375 -19.82 0.35 -24.89
CA ARG A 375 -18.41 -0.06 -25.00
C ARG A 375 -17.47 1.10 -25.32
N ARG A 376 -17.57 2.19 -24.55
CA ARG A 376 -16.74 3.36 -24.74
C ARG A 376 -16.35 3.98 -23.41
N VAL A 377 -15.24 4.68 -23.40
CA VAL A 377 -14.70 5.40 -22.23
C VAL A 377 -14.36 6.82 -22.63
N ALA A 378 -14.49 7.74 -21.70
CA ALA A 378 -13.98 9.09 -21.83
C ALA A 378 -13.21 9.48 -20.57
N PHE A 379 -12.15 10.25 -20.75
CA PHE A 379 -11.38 10.82 -19.65
C PHE A 379 -11.66 12.32 -19.60
N HIS A 380 -11.87 12.84 -18.39
CA HIS A 380 -12.17 14.25 -18.19
C HIS A 380 -11.20 14.86 -17.17
N ALA A 381 -10.86 16.13 -17.38
CA ALA A 381 -10.16 16.91 -16.38
C ALA A 381 -11.05 17.07 -15.13
N PRO A 382 -10.53 16.89 -13.91
CA PRO A 382 -11.33 16.99 -12.69
C PRO A 382 -11.93 18.37 -12.46
N ALA A 383 -11.20 19.42 -12.84
CA ALA A 383 -11.63 20.79 -12.64
C ALA A 383 -12.90 21.13 -13.45
N GLY A 384 -13.97 21.46 -12.73
CA GLY A 384 -15.23 21.89 -13.33
C GLY A 384 -16.09 20.76 -13.91
N TYR A 385 -15.72 19.51 -13.73
CA TYR A 385 -16.54 18.37 -14.17
C TYR A 385 -17.89 18.35 -13.43
N GLN A 386 -18.93 18.01 -14.17
CA GLN A 386 -20.28 17.81 -13.62
C GLN A 386 -20.82 16.47 -14.12
N PRO A 387 -21.28 15.59 -13.22
CA PRO A 387 -21.88 14.33 -13.62
C PRO A 387 -23.18 14.56 -14.40
N PRO A 388 -23.57 13.63 -15.28
CA PRO A 388 -24.84 13.72 -16.01
C PRO A 388 -26.05 13.78 -15.06
N PRO A 389 -27.14 14.49 -15.43
CA PRO A 389 -28.36 14.51 -14.64
C PRO A 389 -28.89 13.09 -14.38
N GLY A 390 -29.33 12.83 -13.15
CA GLY A 390 -29.87 11.53 -12.75
C GLY A 390 -28.86 10.46 -12.39
N ALA A 391 -27.58 10.76 -12.42
CA ALA A 391 -26.55 9.86 -11.92
C ALA A 391 -26.71 9.63 -10.39
N LEU A 392 -26.64 8.38 -9.97
CA LEU A 392 -26.65 8.00 -8.55
C LEU A 392 -25.26 8.20 -7.96
N THR A 393 -25.16 9.06 -6.97
CA THR A 393 -23.87 9.34 -6.32
C THR A 393 -23.59 8.35 -5.19
N VAL A 394 -22.40 7.79 -5.19
CA VAL A 394 -21.86 6.94 -4.11
C VAL A 394 -20.61 7.61 -3.57
N ALA A 395 -20.65 8.02 -2.31
CA ALA A 395 -19.45 8.52 -1.62
C ALA A 395 -18.49 7.37 -1.33
N LEU A 396 -17.23 7.55 -1.66
CA LEU A 396 -16.19 6.58 -1.42
C LEU A 396 -15.52 6.84 -0.07
N ALA A 397 -15.22 5.78 0.66
CA ALA A 397 -14.42 5.87 1.86
C ALA A 397 -12.92 5.76 1.49
N ARG A 398 -12.08 6.58 2.13
CA ARG A 398 -10.61 6.45 1.97
C ARG A 398 -10.02 5.47 2.96
N ASP A 399 -9.05 4.70 2.48
CA ASP A 399 -8.15 3.90 3.30
C ASP A 399 -6.73 3.94 2.69
N GLY A 400 -5.96 4.94 3.07
CA GLY A 400 -4.70 5.27 2.41
C GLY A 400 -4.91 5.66 0.94
N GLU A 401 -4.32 4.92 0.02
CA GLU A 401 -4.51 5.11 -1.43
C GLU A 401 -5.82 4.52 -1.94
N ASP A 402 -6.43 3.58 -1.21
CA ASP A 402 -7.65 2.90 -1.65
C ASP A 402 -8.89 3.79 -1.57
N ARG A 403 -9.78 3.60 -2.56
CA ARG A 403 -11.13 4.15 -2.60
C ARG A 403 -12.13 3.01 -2.45
N LEU A 404 -12.83 3.00 -1.33
CA LEU A 404 -13.70 1.91 -0.94
C LEU A 404 -15.16 2.25 -1.20
N VAL A 405 -15.85 1.34 -1.86
CA VAL A 405 -17.27 1.44 -2.21
C VAL A 405 -18.10 0.77 -1.12
N PRO A 406 -19.09 1.46 -0.51
CA PRO A 406 -19.98 0.84 0.45
C PRO A 406 -21.00 -0.06 -0.26
N VAL A 407 -21.01 -1.35 0.08
CA VAL A 407 -21.91 -2.38 -0.47
C VAL A 407 -22.65 -3.07 0.67
N SER A 408 -23.97 -3.15 0.62
CA SER A 408 -24.77 -3.89 1.60
C SER A 408 -25.16 -5.27 1.05
N LEU A 409 -24.96 -6.30 1.87
CA LEU A 409 -25.30 -7.69 1.53
C LEU A 409 -26.45 -8.18 2.41
N ASN A 410 -27.46 -8.78 1.80
CA ASN A 410 -28.64 -9.39 2.47
C ASN A 410 -29.34 -8.48 3.49
N GLY A 411 -29.34 -7.15 3.25
CA GLY A 411 -29.94 -6.16 4.16
C GLY A 411 -29.07 -5.83 5.38
N GLY A 412 -27.84 -6.34 5.45
CA GLY A 412 -26.87 -6.00 6.49
C GLY A 412 -26.31 -4.57 6.35
N PRO A 413 -25.50 -4.12 7.34
CA PRO A 413 -24.82 -2.84 7.24
C PRO A 413 -23.88 -2.82 6.04
N PRO A 414 -23.55 -1.63 5.49
CA PRO A 414 -22.58 -1.51 4.42
C PRO A 414 -21.22 -2.05 4.84
N ALA A 415 -20.66 -2.92 4.01
CA ALA A 415 -19.27 -3.37 4.03
C ALA A 415 -18.46 -2.62 2.96
N LEU A 416 -17.17 -2.46 3.14
CA LEU A 416 -16.32 -1.66 2.27
C LEU A 416 -15.59 -2.54 1.26
N PHE A 417 -15.81 -2.27 -0.02
CA PHE A 417 -15.27 -3.04 -1.14
C PHE A 417 -14.31 -2.19 -1.97
N VAL A 418 -13.20 -2.76 -2.39
CA VAL A 418 -12.39 -2.17 -3.46
C VAL A 418 -13.12 -2.38 -4.79
N MET A 419 -13.24 -1.32 -5.58
CA MET A 419 -13.67 -1.43 -6.97
C MET A 419 -12.49 -1.96 -7.79
N ASP A 420 -12.68 -3.08 -8.47
CA ASP A 420 -11.63 -3.76 -9.21
C ASP A 420 -12.12 -4.14 -10.63
N THR A 421 -11.73 -3.33 -11.62
CA THR A 421 -12.06 -3.59 -13.03
C THR A 421 -11.15 -4.63 -13.68
N GLY A 422 -10.07 -5.05 -13.00
CA GLY A 422 -9.28 -6.22 -13.36
C GLY A 422 -9.94 -7.56 -12.96
N PHE A 423 -10.93 -7.50 -12.05
CA PHE A 423 -11.70 -8.66 -11.62
C PHE A 423 -12.99 -8.79 -12.43
N ASN A 424 -13.12 -9.87 -13.21
CA ASN A 424 -14.27 -10.13 -14.09
C ASN A 424 -15.52 -10.67 -13.35
N GLY A 425 -15.39 -11.18 -12.10
CA GLY A 425 -16.52 -11.58 -11.28
C GLY A 425 -17.37 -10.40 -10.79
N ALA A 426 -18.54 -10.70 -10.21
CA ALA A 426 -19.40 -9.64 -9.63
C ALA A 426 -18.89 -9.19 -8.26
N LEU A 427 -18.65 -10.14 -7.36
CA LEU A 427 -18.15 -9.90 -6.00
C LEU A 427 -17.11 -10.95 -5.63
N ARG A 428 -16.08 -10.55 -4.87
CA ARG A 428 -15.27 -11.44 -4.05
C ARG A 428 -15.44 -11.03 -2.60
N ILE A 429 -15.72 -11.99 -1.72
CA ILE A 429 -16.05 -11.72 -0.32
C ILE A 429 -14.89 -12.14 0.57
N ALA A 430 -14.45 -11.23 1.44
CA ALA A 430 -13.43 -11.54 2.44
C ALA A 430 -13.93 -12.63 3.41
N PRO A 431 -13.09 -13.59 3.84
CA PRO A 431 -13.50 -14.66 4.74
C PRO A 431 -14.09 -14.16 6.07
N SER A 432 -13.62 -13.02 6.59
CA SER A 432 -14.14 -12.37 7.80
C SER A 432 -15.60 -11.93 7.63
N LEU A 433 -15.92 -11.28 6.51
CA LEU A 433 -17.28 -10.85 6.18
C LEU A 433 -18.20 -12.04 5.93
N ALA A 434 -17.73 -13.05 5.19
CA ALA A 434 -18.49 -14.26 4.92
C ALA A 434 -18.92 -14.97 6.20
N ARG A 435 -17.99 -15.12 7.15
CA ARG A 435 -18.29 -15.71 8.48
C ARG A 435 -19.21 -14.84 9.32
N ARG A 436 -18.92 -13.52 9.41
CA ARG A 436 -19.71 -12.58 10.23
C ARG A 436 -21.16 -12.49 9.80
N GLN A 437 -21.42 -12.49 8.50
CA GLN A 437 -22.78 -12.42 7.94
C GLN A 437 -23.35 -13.78 7.54
N LYS A 438 -22.65 -14.90 7.83
CA LYS A 438 -23.11 -16.27 7.58
C LYS A 438 -23.56 -16.50 6.13
N LEU A 439 -22.81 -15.92 5.18
CA LEU A 439 -23.22 -15.87 3.78
C LEU A 439 -23.29 -17.24 3.08
N LEU A 440 -22.56 -18.23 3.57
CA LEU A 440 -22.56 -19.60 3.02
C LEU A 440 -23.50 -20.57 3.75
N GLU A 441 -24.11 -20.17 4.88
CA GLU A 441 -25.01 -21.05 5.63
C GLU A 441 -26.25 -21.42 4.82
N GLY A 442 -26.48 -22.73 4.66
CA GLY A 442 -27.66 -23.27 3.94
C GLY A 442 -27.62 -23.08 2.43
N GLN A 443 -26.45 -22.76 1.86
CA GLN A 443 -26.26 -22.65 0.41
C GLN A 443 -25.39 -23.75 -0.15
N THR A 444 -25.65 -24.12 -1.40
CA THR A 444 -24.72 -24.91 -2.22
C THR A 444 -23.72 -23.97 -2.89
N SER A 445 -22.46 -24.39 -2.94
CA SER A 445 -21.40 -23.66 -3.65
C SER A 445 -20.79 -24.56 -4.75
N GLN A 446 -20.32 -23.94 -5.81
CA GLN A 446 -19.59 -24.59 -6.88
C GLN A 446 -18.09 -24.30 -6.70
N GLY A 447 -17.28 -25.34 -6.59
CA GLY A 447 -15.82 -25.20 -6.54
C GLY A 447 -15.27 -24.65 -7.87
N VAL A 448 -14.31 -23.74 -7.77
CA VAL A 448 -13.61 -23.13 -8.90
C VAL A 448 -12.13 -22.98 -8.58
N THR A 449 -11.31 -22.86 -9.61
CA THR A 449 -9.90 -22.42 -9.47
C THR A 449 -9.81 -20.95 -9.87
N VAL A 450 -9.20 -20.16 -9.02
CA VAL A 450 -8.97 -18.73 -9.24
C VAL A 450 -7.52 -18.51 -9.62
N ALA A 451 -7.28 -17.98 -10.82
CA ALA A 451 -5.97 -17.60 -11.30
C ALA A 451 -5.77 -16.09 -11.13
N ALA A 452 -4.66 -15.68 -10.49
CA ALA A 452 -4.29 -14.29 -10.28
C ALA A 452 -2.77 -14.15 -10.13
N ILE A 453 -2.27 -12.94 -9.91
CA ILE A 453 -0.85 -12.73 -9.53
C ILE A 453 -0.56 -13.56 -8.28
N GLY A 454 0.55 -14.32 -8.33
CA GLY A 454 0.94 -15.24 -7.28
C GLY A 454 0.51 -16.69 -7.51
N GLY A 455 -0.22 -17.00 -8.63
CA GLY A 455 -0.56 -18.35 -9.04
C GLY A 455 -2.06 -18.67 -9.03
N GLU A 456 -2.39 -19.92 -8.75
CA GLU A 456 -3.75 -20.44 -8.69
C GLU A 456 -4.14 -20.82 -7.25
N ALA A 457 -5.38 -20.57 -6.87
CA ALA A 457 -5.92 -20.93 -5.57
C ALA A 457 -7.34 -21.50 -5.69
N PRO A 458 -7.76 -22.43 -4.80
CA PRO A 458 -9.12 -22.92 -4.76
C PRO A 458 -10.08 -21.83 -4.27
N GLY A 459 -11.27 -21.81 -4.84
CA GLY A 459 -12.36 -20.95 -4.43
C GLY A 459 -13.71 -21.63 -4.62
N ALA A 460 -14.78 -20.96 -4.22
CA ALA A 460 -16.14 -21.43 -4.42
C ALA A 460 -17.03 -20.26 -4.85
N ILE A 461 -17.92 -20.49 -5.80
CA ILE A 461 -18.96 -19.54 -6.19
C ILE A 461 -20.26 -19.93 -5.47
N ALA A 462 -20.86 -18.99 -4.78
CA ALA A 462 -22.20 -19.06 -4.20
C ALA A 462 -22.94 -17.74 -4.47
N TYR A 463 -24.23 -17.68 -4.15
CA TYR A 463 -25.06 -16.53 -4.50
C TYR A 463 -25.42 -15.70 -3.27
N VAL A 464 -25.11 -14.40 -3.30
CA VAL A 464 -25.63 -13.44 -2.31
C VAL A 464 -27.07 -13.10 -2.72
N ARG A 465 -28.03 -13.34 -1.81
CA ARG A 465 -29.46 -13.17 -2.10
C ARG A 465 -29.84 -11.76 -2.53
N GLN A 466 -29.25 -10.77 -1.89
CA GLN A 466 -29.45 -9.35 -2.20
C GLN A 466 -28.14 -8.59 -2.03
N VAL A 467 -27.81 -7.80 -3.04
CA VAL A 467 -26.71 -6.83 -3.02
C VAL A 467 -27.27 -5.45 -3.27
N ARG A 468 -26.87 -4.47 -2.48
CA ARG A 468 -27.26 -3.07 -2.67
C ARG A 468 -26.04 -2.20 -2.88
N LEU A 469 -26.03 -1.48 -4.00
CA LEU A 469 -24.97 -0.57 -4.43
C LEU A 469 -25.58 0.76 -4.89
N GLY A 470 -25.21 1.89 -4.29
CA GLY A 470 -25.64 3.21 -4.72
C GLY A 470 -27.16 3.41 -4.79
N GLY A 471 -27.94 2.69 -3.96
CA GLY A 471 -29.40 2.73 -4.00
C GLY A 471 -30.05 1.70 -4.93
N VAL A 472 -29.28 1.04 -5.82
CA VAL A 472 -29.74 -0.04 -6.68
C VAL A 472 -29.64 -1.37 -5.95
N SER A 473 -30.64 -2.23 -6.10
CA SER A 473 -30.68 -3.57 -5.50
C SER A 473 -30.63 -4.64 -6.58
N PHE A 474 -29.78 -5.63 -6.35
CA PHE A 474 -29.62 -6.81 -7.21
C PHE A 474 -29.99 -8.05 -6.42
N ALA A 475 -30.66 -8.98 -7.09
CA ALA A 475 -31.03 -10.26 -6.50
C ALA A 475 -30.12 -11.38 -7.05
N SER A 476 -29.77 -12.34 -6.18
CA SER A 476 -29.05 -13.56 -6.57
C SER A 476 -27.74 -13.26 -7.30
N VAL A 477 -26.85 -12.46 -6.69
CA VAL A 477 -25.57 -12.06 -7.27
C VAL A 477 -24.53 -13.13 -7.01
N PRO A 478 -23.83 -13.65 -8.04
CA PRO A 478 -22.74 -14.59 -7.85
C PRO A 478 -21.58 -13.92 -7.12
N ALA A 479 -21.03 -14.62 -6.15
CA ALA A 479 -19.89 -14.13 -5.39
C ALA A 479 -18.84 -15.24 -5.23
N LEU A 480 -17.58 -14.85 -5.37
CA LEU A 480 -16.44 -15.70 -5.12
C LEU A 480 -16.11 -15.70 -3.63
N PHE A 481 -15.99 -16.86 -3.07
CA PHE A 481 -15.52 -17.14 -1.72
C PHE A 481 -14.22 -17.93 -1.81
N SER A 482 -13.20 -17.50 -1.09
CA SER A 482 -11.91 -18.19 -1.05
C SER A 482 -11.35 -18.04 0.37
N ASP A 483 -10.65 -19.07 0.84
CA ASP A 483 -9.92 -19.00 2.12
C ASP A 483 -8.66 -18.14 1.99
N THR A 484 -8.16 -17.94 0.76
CA THR A 484 -7.09 -17.00 0.48
C THR A 484 -7.65 -15.58 0.38
N TRP A 485 -7.06 -14.66 1.11
CA TRP A 485 -7.36 -13.24 1.05
C TRP A 485 -6.05 -12.45 0.99
N PRO A 486 -5.90 -11.49 0.08
CA PRO A 486 -4.65 -10.76 -0.07
C PRO A 486 -4.46 -9.73 1.08
N SER A 487 -4.29 -10.23 2.29
CA SER A 487 -4.09 -9.41 3.50
C SER A 487 -2.83 -8.54 3.44
N ALA A 488 -1.85 -8.89 2.61
CA ALA A 488 -0.69 -8.04 2.33
C ALA A 488 -1.04 -6.81 1.48
N SER A 489 -2.14 -6.91 0.70
CA SER A 489 -2.57 -5.85 -0.21
C SER A 489 -3.66 -4.95 0.38
N TYR A 490 -4.42 -5.45 1.34
CA TYR A 490 -5.59 -4.76 1.89
C TYR A 490 -5.52 -4.64 3.41
N THR A 491 -6.09 -3.56 3.94
CA THR A 491 -6.31 -3.42 5.38
C THR A 491 -7.49 -4.28 5.84
N ASP A 492 -7.65 -4.43 7.16
CA ASP A 492 -8.82 -5.07 7.77
C ASP A 492 -10.15 -4.36 7.45
N ARG A 493 -10.10 -3.13 6.92
CA ARG A 493 -11.28 -2.38 6.48
C ARG A 493 -11.83 -2.87 5.14
N VAL A 494 -11.00 -3.50 4.31
CA VAL A 494 -11.43 -4.03 3.00
C VAL A 494 -12.10 -5.38 3.21
N GLU A 495 -13.38 -5.45 2.89
CA GLU A 495 -14.21 -6.63 3.14
C GLU A 495 -14.63 -7.37 1.86
N GLY A 496 -14.21 -6.87 0.70
CA GLY A 496 -14.47 -7.52 -0.58
C GLY A 496 -13.95 -6.75 -1.79
N LEU A 497 -14.08 -7.37 -2.96
CA LEU A 497 -13.87 -6.74 -4.27
C LEU A 497 -15.20 -6.63 -5.02
N LEU A 498 -15.41 -5.50 -5.68
CA LEU A 498 -16.54 -5.22 -6.56
C LEU A 498 -16.04 -5.21 -8.00
N GLY A 499 -16.40 -6.21 -8.78
CA GLY A 499 -15.85 -6.42 -10.12
C GLY A 499 -16.82 -6.12 -11.26
N LEU A 500 -16.34 -6.42 -12.47
CA LEU A 500 -17.02 -6.10 -13.73
C LEU A 500 -18.38 -6.78 -13.87
N GLY A 501 -18.56 -8.00 -13.32
CA GLY A 501 -19.85 -8.70 -13.38
C GLY A 501 -21.04 -7.94 -12.78
N LEU A 502 -20.77 -6.93 -11.92
CA LEU A 502 -21.79 -6.02 -11.41
C LEU A 502 -21.68 -4.62 -12.04
N LEU A 503 -20.46 -4.10 -12.20
CA LEU A 503 -20.21 -2.75 -12.71
C LEU A 503 -20.65 -2.58 -14.17
N SER A 504 -20.53 -3.61 -15.00
CA SER A 504 -20.90 -3.59 -16.42
C SER A 504 -22.41 -3.33 -16.67
N GLN A 505 -23.24 -3.44 -15.63
CA GLN A 505 -24.67 -3.12 -15.71
C GLN A 505 -24.96 -1.61 -15.67
N PHE A 506 -23.93 -0.78 -15.58
CA PHE A 506 -24.02 0.66 -15.49
C PHE A 506 -23.16 1.36 -16.55
N ARG A 507 -23.43 2.64 -16.77
CA ARG A 507 -22.38 3.59 -17.07
C ARG A 507 -21.81 4.03 -15.74
N VAL A 508 -20.51 3.82 -15.55
CA VAL A 508 -19.79 4.05 -14.28
C VAL A 508 -18.88 5.25 -14.45
N ILE A 509 -19.02 6.27 -13.62
CA ILE A 509 -18.12 7.42 -13.63
C ILE A 509 -17.30 7.39 -12.34
N VAL A 510 -16.00 7.20 -12.50
CA VAL A 510 -15.03 7.10 -11.42
C VAL A 510 -14.41 8.48 -11.20
N ASP A 511 -14.77 9.13 -10.12
CA ASP A 511 -14.27 10.44 -9.72
C ASP A 511 -13.46 10.32 -8.42
N TRP A 512 -12.29 9.71 -8.53
CA TRP A 512 -11.39 9.56 -7.39
C TRP A 512 -10.81 10.87 -6.87
N PRO A 513 -10.52 11.87 -7.71
CA PRO A 513 -10.11 13.18 -7.20
C PRO A 513 -11.06 13.78 -6.16
N HIS A 514 -12.36 13.47 -6.26
CA HIS A 514 -13.39 13.98 -5.34
C HIS A 514 -14.00 12.90 -4.43
N ASP A 515 -13.43 11.67 -4.38
CA ASP A 515 -13.92 10.53 -3.61
C ASP A 515 -15.37 10.14 -3.92
N GLN A 516 -15.73 10.14 -5.20
CA GLN A 516 -17.08 9.85 -5.67
C GLN A 516 -17.09 8.79 -6.77
N LEU A 517 -18.17 8.04 -6.79
CA LEU A 517 -18.53 7.14 -7.88
C LEU A 517 -19.95 7.50 -8.31
N PHE A 518 -20.16 7.67 -9.60
CA PHE A 518 -21.50 7.88 -10.13
C PHE A 518 -21.94 6.68 -10.94
N LEU A 519 -23.16 6.21 -10.69
CA LEU A 519 -23.77 5.08 -11.36
C LEU A 519 -24.98 5.52 -12.13
N ILE A 520 -25.02 5.20 -13.43
CA ILE A 520 -26.19 5.41 -14.28
C ILE A 520 -26.61 4.02 -14.75
N PRO A 521 -27.76 3.49 -14.24
CA PRO A 521 -28.25 2.18 -14.67
C PRO A 521 -28.45 2.16 -16.18
N ALA A 522 -27.98 1.08 -16.83
CA ALA A 522 -28.34 0.84 -18.22
C ALA A 522 -29.87 0.82 -18.34
N ALA A 523 -30.42 1.54 -19.31
CA ALA A 523 -31.86 1.44 -19.59
C ALA A 523 -32.15 -0.04 -19.80
N LYS A 524 -33.10 -0.62 -19.03
CA LYS A 524 -33.60 -1.96 -19.32
C LYS A 524 -33.99 -1.98 -20.78
N ALA A 525 -33.30 -2.80 -21.59
CA ALA A 525 -33.81 -3.07 -22.93
C ALA A 525 -35.28 -3.44 -22.77
N ALA A 526 -36.16 -2.67 -23.38
CA ALA A 526 -37.58 -2.94 -23.35
C ALA A 526 -37.74 -4.37 -23.86
N ALA A 527 -38.23 -5.26 -22.98
CA ALA A 527 -38.53 -6.64 -23.37
C ALA A 527 -39.55 -6.54 -24.51
N GLY A 528 -39.07 -6.77 -25.74
CA GLY A 528 -39.90 -6.95 -26.92
C GLY A 528 -40.38 -8.38 -27.01
#